data_504399c3c020e0441d7a329338a08194
#
_entry.id   504399c3c020e0441d7a329338a08194
#
_cell.length_a   1.000
_cell.length_b   1.000
_cell.length_c   1.000
_cell.angle_alpha   90.00
_cell.angle_beta   90.00
_cell.angle_gamma   90.00
#
_symmetry.space_group_name_H-M   'P 1'
#
loop_
_entity.id
_entity.type
_entity.pdbx_description
1 polymer ?
#
loop_
_entity_poly.entity_id
_entity_poly.type
_entity_poly.pdbx_seq_one_letter_code
_entity_poly.pdbx_strand_id
1 'polypeptide(L)'
;MRRLDAADMTGFPRYSIYYVSTPGGDLDRFGAQLLGYDALSGDQLPFPDDVVQLVPDWRDLTRDPRKYGFHATLKAPLPLAQGKAEAELLAACETFAGTPRPIPVIRPVVDSISGFIAVVPAEPSPELERLAADCVREFDSFRAPLTPEDRMRRNPSALTPRQRAHLERWGYPYVMEDFRFHMTLTGRLDAGRREPVLTMLRDRFSAIGLTTLAIDRIAVFRQNDAASRFQVVNHWKLGFEVTSDRSR
;
A
#
# COMPACT_ATOMS: atom_id res chain seq x y z
N MET A 1 -31.17 -6.84 27.21
CA MET A 1 -30.70 -5.71 26.39
C MET A 1 -29.21 -5.52 26.69
N ARG A 2 -28.28 -6.17 25.90
CA ARG A 2 -26.84 -6.03 26.09
C ARG A 2 -26.44 -4.63 25.61
N ARG A 3 -25.76 -3.87 26.46
CA ARG A 3 -25.10 -2.63 26.07
C ARG A 3 -24.01 -3.04 25.04
N LEU A 4 -24.09 -2.52 23.84
CA LEU A 4 -22.98 -2.58 22.87
C LEU A 4 -21.82 -1.80 23.49
N ASP A 5 -20.70 -2.48 23.68
CA ASP A 5 -19.49 -1.87 24.24
C ASP A 5 -19.00 -0.76 23.31
N ALA A 6 -18.55 0.35 23.89
CA ALA A 6 -18.03 1.51 23.17
C ALA A 6 -16.81 1.21 22.26
N ALA A 7 -16.23 0.02 22.34
CA ALA A 7 -15.18 -0.48 21.45
C ALA A 7 -15.68 -0.73 20.01
N ASP A 8 -16.98 -0.97 19.82
CA ASP A 8 -17.60 -1.26 18.51
C ASP A 8 -17.81 -0.01 17.62
N MET A 9 -17.56 1.20 18.14
CA MET A 9 -17.76 2.46 17.42
C MET A 9 -16.48 3.12 16.88
N THR A 10 -15.30 2.52 17.03
CA THR A 10 -14.02 3.18 16.70
C THR A 10 -13.52 2.92 15.29
N GLY A 11 -14.15 2.02 14.52
CA GLY A 11 -13.65 1.63 13.18
C GLY A 11 -12.28 0.96 13.20
N PHE A 12 -11.86 0.40 14.36
CA PHE A 12 -10.64 -0.37 14.55
C PHE A 12 -10.96 -1.76 15.14
N PRO A 13 -10.09 -2.75 14.89
CA PRO A 13 -8.89 -2.67 14.03
C PRO A 13 -9.23 -2.44 12.56
N ARG A 14 -8.29 -1.82 11.82
CA ARG A 14 -8.39 -1.67 10.38
C ARG A 14 -7.44 -2.62 9.66
N TYR A 15 -7.89 -3.17 8.56
CA TYR A 15 -7.13 -4.08 7.71
C TYR A 15 -6.94 -3.50 6.32
N SER A 16 -5.87 -3.86 5.66
CA SER A 16 -5.63 -3.50 4.27
C SER A 16 -4.91 -4.63 3.56
N ILE A 17 -5.11 -4.74 2.24
CA ILE A 17 -4.35 -5.67 1.42
C ILE A 17 -3.37 -4.86 0.59
N TYR A 18 -2.09 -5.12 0.78
CA TYR A 18 -0.98 -4.39 0.17
C TYR A 18 -0.07 -5.34 -0.60
N TYR A 19 0.61 -4.81 -1.59
CA TYR A 19 1.83 -5.41 -2.09
C TYR A 19 2.99 -5.05 -1.16
N VAL A 20 3.83 -6.02 -0.87
CA VAL A 20 5.13 -5.86 -0.21
C VAL A 20 6.21 -6.52 -1.07
N SER A 21 7.39 -5.94 -1.10
CA SER A 21 8.55 -6.57 -1.73
C SER A 21 8.97 -7.83 -0.97
N THR A 22 9.88 -8.60 -1.55
CA THR A 22 10.41 -9.79 -0.88
C THR A 22 10.99 -9.42 0.49
N PRO A 23 10.48 -10.00 1.59
CA PRO A 23 10.99 -9.74 2.93
C PRO A 23 12.51 -9.88 3.02
N GLY A 24 13.18 -8.89 3.60
CA GLY A 24 14.65 -8.84 3.72
C GLY A 24 15.39 -8.68 2.38
N GLY A 25 14.70 -8.45 1.27
CA GLY A 25 15.31 -8.11 -0.02
C GLY A 25 15.80 -6.66 -0.07
N ASP A 26 16.55 -6.30 -1.13
CA ASP A 26 17.15 -4.96 -1.24
C ASP A 26 16.10 -3.85 -1.30
N LEU A 27 15.00 -4.05 -2.02
CA LEU A 27 13.91 -3.08 -2.10
C LEU A 27 13.17 -2.93 -0.75
N ASP A 28 12.99 -4.03 -0.02
CA ASP A 28 12.38 -4.02 1.30
C ASP A 28 13.23 -3.22 2.29
N ARG A 29 14.53 -3.56 2.38
CA ARG A 29 15.49 -2.83 3.21
C ARG A 29 15.58 -1.35 2.84
N PHE A 30 15.63 -1.04 1.55
CA PHE A 30 15.65 0.34 1.05
C PHE A 30 14.46 1.15 1.58
N GLY A 31 13.25 0.63 1.43
CA GLY A 31 12.05 1.34 1.86
C GLY A 31 11.90 1.40 3.38
N ALA A 32 12.15 0.29 4.08
CA ALA A 32 12.04 0.22 5.54
C ALA A 32 13.02 1.18 6.23
N GLN A 33 14.29 1.25 5.78
CA GLN A 33 15.29 2.17 6.33
C GLN A 33 14.93 3.63 6.08
N LEU A 34 14.48 3.98 4.86
CA LEU A 34 14.06 5.34 4.54
C LEU A 34 12.85 5.78 5.35
N LEU A 35 11.91 4.89 5.63
CA LEU A 35 10.77 5.19 6.48
C LEU A 35 11.10 5.10 7.97
N GLY A 36 12.22 4.47 8.36
CA GLY A 36 12.58 4.22 9.76
C GLY A 36 11.60 3.27 10.46
N TYR A 37 11.03 2.33 9.71
CA TYR A 37 10.04 1.37 10.22
C TYR A 37 9.96 0.14 9.32
N ASP A 38 10.12 -1.02 9.90
CA ASP A 38 9.86 -2.31 9.28
C ASP A 38 8.46 -2.80 9.69
N ALA A 39 7.56 -2.84 8.73
CA ALA A 39 6.18 -3.28 8.96
C ALA A 39 6.05 -4.81 9.12
N LEU A 40 7.04 -5.60 8.73
CA LEU A 40 7.07 -7.05 8.91
C LEU A 40 7.35 -7.41 10.37
N SER A 41 8.43 -6.88 10.94
CA SER A 41 8.78 -7.12 12.35
C SER A 41 8.03 -6.21 13.33
N GLY A 42 7.60 -5.02 12.88
CA GLY A 42 7.05 -3.96 13.71
C GLY A 42 8.12 -3.06 14.33
N ASP A 43 9.39 -3.25 13.98
CA ASP A 43 10.52 -2.57 14.59
C ASP A 43 10.70 -1.14 14.04
N GLN A 44 11.14 -0.26 14.92
CA GLN A 44 11.64 1.05 14.52
C GLN A 44 13.11 0.89 14.08
N LEU A 45 13.41 1.42 12.90
CA LEU A 45 14.76 1.42 12.34
C LEU A 45 15.41 2.80 12.45
N PRO A 46 16.75 2.87 12.56
CA PRO A 46 17.48 4.13 12.39
C PRO A 46 17.35 4.60 10.94
N PHE A 47 17.32 5.91 10.76
CA PHE A 47 17.42 6.50 9.42
C PHE A 47 18.87 6.44 8.94
N PRO A 48 19.11 6.37 7.62
CA PRO A 48 20.46 6.49 7.07
C PRO A 48 21.06 7.88 7.42
N ASP A 49 22.28 7.90 7.97
CA ASP A 49 22.92 9.12 8.46
C ASP A 49 23.11 10.16 7.35
N ASP A 50 23.49 9.75 6.15
CA ASP A 50 23.65 10.60 5.00
C ASP A 50 22.34 11.24 4.53
N VAL A 51 21.21 10.54 4.68
CA VAL A 51 19.88 11.11 4.38
C VAL A 51 19.52 12.20 5.40
N VAL A 52 19.76 11.93 6.68
CA VAL A 52 19.46 12.91 7.76
C VAL A 52 20.39 14.12 7.67
N GLN A 53 21.64 13.94 7.24
CA GLN A 53 22.56 15.06 7.01
C GLN A 53 22.10 15.96 5.85
N LEU A 54 21.60 15.37 4.74
CA LEU A 54 21.12 16.12 3.58
C LEU A 54 19.73 16.74 3.82
N VAL A 55 18.87 16.05 4.56
CA VAL A 55 17.49 16.44 4.85
C VAL A 55 17.23 16.32 6.35
N PRO A 56 17.61 17.31 7.17
CA PRO A 56 17.55 17.22 8.63
C PRO A 56 16.16 16.97 9.22
N ASP A 57 15.10 17.37 8.51
CA ASP A 57 13.70 17.11 8.88
C ASP A 57 13.13 15.81 8.25
N TRP A 58 13.98 14.88 7.81
CA TRP A 58 13.57 13.61 7.19
C TRP A 58 12.54 12.82 8.01
N ARG A 59 12.72 12.87 9.34
CA ARG A 59 11.79 12.24 10.27
C ARG A 59 10.36 12.78 10.15
N ASP A 60 10.21 14.07 9.98
CA ASP A 60 8.90 14.73 9.83
C ASP A 60 8.35 14.50 8.42
N LEU A 61 9.19 14.59 7.41
CA LEU A 61 8.84 14.35 6.02
C LEU A 61 8.31 12.92 5.78
N THR A 62 8.80 11.95 6.54
CA THR A 62 8.37 10.55 6.43
C THR A 62 7.31 10.14 7.46
N ARG A 63 6.81 11.06 8.29
CA ARG A 63 5.88 10.76 9.39
C ARG A 63 4.63 10.02 8.92
N ASP A 64 3.98 10.52 7.88
CA ASP A 64 2.73 9.95 7.38
C ASP A 64 2.92 8.60 6.68
N PRO A 65 3.84 8.44 5.70
CA PRO A 65 4.07 7.14 5.09
C PRO A 65 4.62 6.10 6.08
N ARG A 66 5.42 6.48 7.06
CA ARG A 66 5.93 5.59 8.13
C ARG A 66 4.82 4.90 8.90
N LYS A 67 3.66 5.54 9.06
CA LYS A 67 2.50 4.93 9.73
C LYS A 67 2.06 3.63 9.06
N TYR A 68 2.25 3.53 7.77
CA TYR A 68 1.83 2.39 6.96
C TYR A 68 2.96 1.40 6.65
N GLY A 69 4.23 1.79 6.80
CA GLY A 69 5.37 1.03 6.31
C GLY A 69 5.54 1.12 4.79
N PHE A 70 6.56 0.45 4.25
CA PHE A 70 6.87 0.48 2.82
C PHE A 70 6.02 -0.55 2.07
N HIS A 71 5.07 -0.09 1.28
CA HIS A 71 4.07 -0.92 0.61
C HIS A 71 3.47 -0.22 -0.62
N ALA A 72 2.73 -0.97 -1.44
CA ALA A 72 1.78 -0.38 -2.38
C ALA A 72 0.35 -0.87 -2.08
N THR A 73 -0.63 0.02 -2.14
CA THR A 73 -2.03 -0.28 -1.81
C THR A 73 -2.71 -1.03 -2.94
N LEU A 74 -3.25 -2.24 -2.66
CA LEU A 74 -4.16 -2.98 -3.54
C LEU A 74 -5.60 -2.86 -3.04
N LYS A 75 -5.84 -2.96 -1.74
CA LYS A 75 -7.12 -2.61 -1.08
C LYS A 75 -6.85 -1.68 0.10
N ALA A 76 -7.46 -0.51 0.06
CA ALA A 76 -7.28 0.52 1.08
C ALA A 76 -7.77 0.06 2.46
N PRO A 77 -7.26 0.68 3.56
CA PRO A 77 -7.65 0.32 4.91
C PRO A 77 -9.15 0.37 5.14
N LEU A 78 -9.67 -0.69 5.74
CA LEU A 78 -11.08 -0.89 6.06
C LEU A 78 -11.24 -1.52 7.45
N PRO A 79 -12.25 -1.15 8.22
CA PRO A 79 -12.75 -1.98 9.32
C PRO A 79 -13.52 -3.18 8.75
N LEU A 80 -13.50 -4.31 9.45
CA LEU A 80 -14.27 -5.47 9.03
C LEU A 80 -15.78 -5.23 9.22
N ALA A 81 -16.55 -5.74 8.27
CA ALA A 81 -18.02 -5.76 8.36
C ALA A 81 -18.48 -6.60 9.55
N GLN A 82 -19.66 -6.28 10.07
CA GLN A 82 -20.26 -7.06 11.16
C GLN A 82 -20.35 -8.54 10.77
N GLY A 83 -19.94 -9.42 11.67
CA GLY A 83 -19.92 -10.87 11.46
C GLY A 83 -18.72 -11.39 10.66
N LYS A 84 -17.79 -10.51 10.22
CA LYS A 84 -16.54 -10.91 9.60
C LYS A 84 -15.41 -10.93 10.63
N ALA A 85 -14.53 -11.94 10.49
CA ALA A 85 -13.37 -12.12 11.35
C ALA A 85 -12.05 -12.02 10.59
N GLU A 86 -10.96 -11.66 11.30
CA GLU A 86 -9.62 -11.63 10.74
C GLU A 86 -9.25 -12.98 10.08
N ALA A 87 -9.57 -14.10 10.74
CA ALA A 87 -9.26 -15.43 10.22
C ALA A 87 -9.92 -15.71 8.84
N GLU A 88 -11.15 -15.20 8.62
CA GLU A 88 -11.83 -15.33 7.33
C GLU A 88 -11.15 -14.48 6.25
N LEU A 89 -10.71 -13.26 6.60
CA LEU A 89 -9.94 -12.41 5.69
C LEU A 89 -8.62 -13.06 5.30
N LEU A 90 -7.90 -13.64 6.25
CA LEU A 90 -6.64 -14.35 5.98
C LEU A 90 -6.85 -15.55 5.09
N ALA A 91 -7.88 -16.37 5.33
CA ALA A 91 -8.22 -17.52 4.49
C ALA A 91 -8.62 -17.10 3.07
N ALA A 92 -9.35 -15.99 2.91
CA ALA A 92 -9.68 -15.45 1.61
C ALA A 92 -8.42 -14.95 0.86
N CYS A 93 -7.48 -14.31 1.56
CA CYS A 93 -6.21 -13.89 0.97
C CYS A 93 -5.34 -15.08 0.53
N GLU A 94 -5.30 -16.14 1.32
CA GLU A 94 -4.60 -17.38 0.96
C GLU A 94 -5.22 -18.03 -0.29
N THR A 95 -6.53 -18.13 -0.35
CA THR A 95 -7.28 -18.65 -1.52
C THR A 95 -7.01 -17.78 -2.76
N PHE A 96 -7.10 -16.45 -2.61
CA PHE A 96 -6.82 -15.50 -3.69
C PHE A 96 -5.38 -15.64 -4.19
N ALA A 97 -4.42 -15.75 -3.28
CA ALA A 97 -3.01 -15.90 -3.63
C ALA A 97 -2.72 -17.25 -4.32
N GLY A 98 -3.35 -18.33 -3.89
CA GLY A 98 -3.21 -19.66 -4.48
C GLY A 98 -3.83 -19.82 -5.88
N THR A 99 -4.70 -18.88 -6.29
CA THR A 99 -5.32 -18.92 -7.63
C THR A 99 -4.30 -18.50 -8.69
N PRO A 100 -3.97 -19.36 -9.68
CA PRO A 100 -3.02 -19.04 -10.75
C PRO A 100 -3.43 -17.82 -11.55
N ARG A 101 -2.46 -16.94 -11.81
CA ARG A 101 -2.65 -15.68 -12.56
C ARG A 101 -1.36 -15.20 -13.20
N PRO A 102 -1.43 -14.38 -14.26
CA PRO A 102 -0.27 -13.63 -14.73
C PRO A 102 0.28 -12.74 -13.61
N ILE A 103 1.59 -12.80 -13.38
CA ILE A 103 2.26 -11.93 -12.40
C ILE A 103 2.71 -10.66 -13.11
N PRO A 104 2.20 -9.47 -12.72
CA PRO A 104 2.66 -8.23 -13.30
C PRO A 104 4.16 -8.01 -13.04
N VAL A 105 4.91 -7.64 -14.07
CA VAL A 105 6.31 -7.25 -13.97
C VAL A 105 6.44 -5.83 -14.46
N ILE A 106 7.00 -4.95 -13.63
CA ILE A 106 7.19 -3.54 -13.95
C ILE A 106 8.68 -3.18 -13.96
N ARG A 107 9.02 -2.10 -14.64
CA ARG A 107 10.28 -1.38 -14.46
C ARG A 107 10.06 -0.32 -13.37
N PRO A 108 10.59 -0.53 -12.16
CA PRO A 108 10.38 0.42 -11.07
C PRO A 108 11.29 1.64 -11.24
N VAL A 109 10.76 2.82 -10.94
CA VAL A 109 11.51 4.08 -10.89
C VAL A 109 11.09 4.89 -9.68
N VAL A 110 11.97 5.74 -9.18
CA VAL A 110 11.61 6.73 -8.17
C VAL A 110 11.16 8.00 -8.87
N ASP A 111 9.94 8.43 -8.60
CA ASP A 111 9.39 9.64 -9.21
C ASP A 111 8.43 10.39 -8.28
N SER A 112 8.10 11.62 -8.67
CA SER A 112 7.15 12.46 -7.95
C SER A 112 5.73 12.23 -8.45
N ILE A 113 4.83 11.91 -7.53
CA ILE A 113 3.40 11.74 -7.80
C ILE A 113 2.59 12.62 -6.86
N SER A 114 1.77 13.52 -7.41
CA SER A 114 0.88 14.39 -6.62
C SER A 114 1.58 15.17 -5.49
N GLY A 115 2.88 15.49 -5.66
CA GLY A 115 3.68 16.28 -4.72
C GLY A 115 4.44 15.49 -3.66
N PHE A 116 4.34 14.16 -3.61
CA PHE A 116 5.20 13.28 -2.81
C PHE A 116 6.09 12.41 -3.71
N ILE A 117 7.08 11.73 -3.16
CA ILE A 117 7.98 10.86 -3.91
C ILE A 117 7.69 9.40 -3.55
N ALA A 118 7.70 8.54 -4.57
CA ALA A 118 7.42 7.10 -4.43
C ALA A 118 8.19 6.27 -5.46
N VAL A 119 8.30 4.98 -5.23
CA VAL A 119 8.63 4.01 -6.28
C VAL A 119 7.35 3.74 -7.08
N VAL A 120 7.42 3.94 -8.39
CA VAL A 120 6.28 3.81 -9.31
C VAL A 120 6.70 2.99 -10.55
N PRO A 121 5.76 2.43 -11.32
CA PRO A 121 6.05 1.89 -12.65
C PRO A 121 6.50 3.02 -13.58
N ALA A 122 7.53 2.77 -14.38
CA ALA A 122 7.97 3.71 -15.41
C ALA A 122 6.95 3.85 -16.55
N GLU A 123 6.11 2.82 -16.74
CA GLU A 123 5.12 2.73 -17.79
C GLU A 123 3.82 2.12 -17.24
N PRO A 124 2.66 2.40 -17.82
CA PRO A 124 1.40 1.75 -17.45
C PRO A 124 1.50 0.22 -17.55
N SER A 125 0.87 -0.50 -16.62
CA SER A 125 0.82 -1.97 -16.62
C SER A 125 -0.63 -2.43 -16.45
N PRO A 126 -1.31 -2.83 -17.54
CA PRO A 126 -2.69 -3.33 -17.48
C PRO A 126 -2.86 -4.56 -16.60
N GLU A 127 -1.82 -5.42 -16.50
CA GLU A 127 -1.82 -6.59 -15.61
C GLU A 127 -1.86 -6.15 -14.15
N LEU A 128 -1.09 -5.12 -13.79
CA LEU A 128 -1.07 -4.57 -12.44
C LEU A 128 -2.39 -3.86 -12.08
N GLU A 129 -2.97 -3.13 -13.02
CA GLU A 129 -4.29 -2.52 -12.86
C GLU A 129 -5.38 -3.58 -12.63
N ARG A 130 -5.32 -4.70 -13.38
CA ARG A 130 -6.22 -5.86 -13.17
C ARG A 130 -6.03 -6.48 -11.79
N LEU A 131 -4.80 -6.77 -11.37
CA LEU A 131 -4.53 -7.33 -10.05
C LEU A 131 -5.11 -6.44 -8.93
N ALA A 132 -4.90 -5.12 -9.03
CA ALA A 132 -5.46 -4.18 -8.06
C ALA A 132 -6.99 -4.17 -8.07
N ALA A 133 -7.61 -4.18 -9.26
CA ALA A 133 -9.07 -4.24 -9.39
C ALA A 133 -9.65 -5.54 -8.85
N ASP A 134 -8.97 -6.67 -9.05
CA ASP A 134 -9.39 -7.96 -8.52
C ASP A 134 -9.29 -8.01 -7.00
N CYS A 135 -8.23 -7.45 -6.40
CA CYS A 135 -8.14 -7.29 -4.95
C CYS A 135 -9.29 -6.41 -4.41
N VAL A 136 -9.62 -5.31 -5.11
CA VAL A 136 -10.74 -4.45 -4.67
C VAL A 136 -12.06 -5.21 -4.67
N ARG A 137 -12.35 -5.99 -5.71
CA ARG A 137 -13.62 -6.74 -5.86
C ARG A 137 -13.71 -7.89 -4.87
N GLU A 138 -12.66 -8.69 -4.77
CA GLU A 138 -12.61 -9.90 -3.94
C GLU A 138 -12.81 -9.57 -2.46
N PHE A 139 -12.11 -8.55 -1.97
CA PHE A 139 -12.12 -8.22 -0.55
C PHE A 139 -13.17 -7.17 -0.16
N ASP A 140 -14.06 -6.75 -1.06
CA ASP A 140 -15.07 -5.74 -0.71
C ASP A 140 -16.14 -6.25 0.26
N SER A 141 -16.42 -7.55 0.24
CA SER A 141 -17.38 -8.18 1.17
C SER A 141 -16.91 -8.16 2.64
N PHE A 142 -15.63 -7.92 2.89
CA PHE A 142 -15.07 -7.78 4.24
C PHE A 142 -15.19 -6.37 4.80
N ARG A 143 -15.49 -5.39 3.96
CA ARG A 143 -15.49 -3.97 4.34
C ARG A 143 -16.80 -3.57 5.04
N ALA A 144 -16.69 -2.98 6.23
CA ALA A 144 -17.81 -2.30 6.85
C ALA A 144 -18.32 -1.14 5.97
N PRO A 145 -19.62 -0.79 6.04
CA PRO A 145 -20.14 0.39 5.39
C PRO A 145 -19.36 1.65 5.80
N LEU A 146 -19.20 2.59 4.87
CA LEU A 146 -18.59 3.89 5.17
C LEU A 146 -19.42 4.68 6.15
N THR A 147 -18.79 5.20 7.19
CA THR A 147 -19.40 6.19 8.06
C THR A 147 -19.40 7.59 7.40
N PRO A 148 -20.24 8.54 7.87
CA PRO A 148 -20.16 9.93 7.44
C PRO A 148 -18.76 10.54 7.65
N GLU A 149 -18.09 10.20 8.76
CA GLU A 149 -16.74 10.65 9.10
C GLU A 149 -15.69 10.11 8.11
N ASP A 150 -15.85 8.83 7.68
CA ASP A 150 -14.98 8.23 6.66
C ASP A 150 -15.09 8.96 5.33
N ARG A 151 -16.31 9.32 4.93
CA ARG A 151 -16.55 10.12 3.71
C ARG A 151 -15.90 11.48 3.82
N MET A 152 -16.12 12.20 4.92
CA MET A 152 -15.58 13.54 5.11
C MET A 152 -14.05 13.57 5.09
N ARG A 153 -13.38 12.56 5.66
CA ARG A 153 -11.91 12.43 5.62
C ARG A 153 -11.36 12.32 4.19
N ARG A 154 -12.16 11.89 3.22
CA ARG A 154 -11.77 11.79 1.80
C ARG A 154 -11.99 13.09 1.01
N ASN A 155 -12.45 14.17 1.67
CA ASN A 155 -12.74 15.44 1.04
C ASN A 155 -13.56 15.29 -0.27
N PRO A 156 -14.82 14.86 -0.21
CA PRO A 156 -15.59 14.49 -1.40
C PRO A 156 -15.77 15.62 -2.41
N SER A 157 -15.70 16.88 -1.96
CA SER A 157 -15.79 18.07 -2.82
C SER A 157 -14.61 18.22 -3.77
N ALA A 158 -13.43 17.69 -3.40
CA ALA A 158 -12.24 17.70 -4.25
C ALA A 158 -12.16 16.52 -5.23
N LEU A 159 -13.07 15.54 -5.12
CA LEU A 159 -13.08 14.35 -5.96
C LEU A 159 -13.84 14.60 -7.28
N THR A 160 -13.36 13.96 -8.36
CA THR A 160 -14.13 13.89 -9.62
C THR A 160 -15.43 13.10 -9.43
N PRO A 161 -16.43 13.23 -10.33
CA PRO A 161 -17.65 12.41 -10.25
C PRO A 161 -17.37 10.92 -10.21
N ARG A 162 -16.41 10.41 -10.99
CA ARG A 162 -15.99 8.99 -10.98
C ARG A 162 -15.38 8.60 -9.65
N GLN A 163 -14.47 9.39 -9.10
CA GLN A 163 -13.85 9.13 -7.80
C GLN A 163 -14.87 9.13 -6.66
N ARG A 164 -15.90 9.99 -6.72
CA ARG A 164 -17.02 9.93 -5.78
C ARG A 164 -17.81 8.64 -5.91
N ALA A 165 -18.08 8.19 -7.13
CA ALA A 165 -18.75 6.90 -7.37
C ALA A 165 -17.91 5.73 -6.84
N HIS A 166 -16.59 5.75 -7.04
CA HIS A 166 -15.68 4.75 -6.46
C HIS A 166 -15.67 4.79 -4.92
N LEU A 167 -15.66 5.97 -4.31
CA LEU A 167 -15.73 6.12 -2.86
C LEU A 167 -17.00 5.46 -2.32
N GLU A 168 -18.17 5.74 -2.88
CA GLU A 168 -19.42 5.15 -2.45
C GLU A 168 -19.48 3.63 -2.70
N ARG A 169 -19.01 3.18 -3.87
CA ARG A 169 -19.06 1.76 -4.23
C ARG A 169 -18.03 0.91 -3.50
N TRP A 170 -16.79 1.38 -3.39
CA TRP A 170 -15.63 0.58 -2.95
C TRP A 170 -14.99 1.07 -1.65
N GLY A 171 -15.50 2.16 -1.06
CA GLY A 171 -14.96 2.76 0.16
C GLY A 171 -13.65 3.55 -0.04
N TYR A 172 -13.19 3.67 -1.28
CA TYR A 172 -11.95 4.39 -1.61
C TYR A 172 -12.02 4.99 -3.03
N PRO A 173 -11.61 6.26 -3.22
CA PRO A 173 -11.81 6.93 -4.50
C PRO A 173 -10.79 6.54 -5.59
N TYR A 174 -9.58 6.08 -5.20
CA TYR A 174 -8.48 5.82 -6.12
C TYR A 174 -8.35 4.32 -6.41
N VAL A 175 -9.38 3.75 -7.02
CA VAL A 175 -9.47 2.34 -7.43
C VAL A 175 -9.85 2.25 -8.90
N MET A 176 -9.79 1.07 -9.49
CA MET A 176 -10.11 0.80 -10.89
C MET A 176 -9.31 1.74 -11.82
N GLU A 177 -9.96 2.52 -12.67
CA GLU A 177 -9.34 3.46 -13.61
C GLU A 177 -8.58 4.62 -12.94
N ASP A 178 -8.88 4.90 -11.66
CA ASP A 178 -8.17 5.91 -10.86
C ASP A 178 -7.02 5.31 -10.02
N PHE A 179 -6.78 4.00 -10.14
CA PHE A 179 -5.67 3.33 -9.46
C PHE A 179 -4.33 3.85 -9.98
N ARG A 180 -3.39 4.05 -9.05
CA ARG A 180 -1.99 4.38 -9.34
C ARG A 180 -1.10 3.59 -8.40
N PHE A 181 -0.34 2.66 -8.95
CA PHE A 181 0.64 1.93 -8.14
C PHE A 181 1.74 2.88 -7.67
N HIS A 182 1.98 2.89 -6.38
CA HIS A 182 3.07 3.65 -5.77
C HIS A 182 3.45 3.06 -4.42
N MET A 183 4.76 3.01 -4.14
CA MET A 183 5.31 2.69 -2.83
C MET A 183 5.90 3.99 -2.26
N THR A 184 5.23 4.58 -1.30
CA THR A 184 5.50 5.95 -0.83
C THR A 184 6.78 6.03 -0.02
N LEU A 185 7.65 7.00 -0.35
CA LEU A 185 8.91 7.28 0.35
C LEU A 185 8.84 8.55 1.19
N THR A 186 8.06 9.55 0.78
CA THR A 186 7.97 10.83 1.49
C THR A 186 6.52 11.30 1.64
N GLY A 187 6.28 12.20 2.58
CA GLY A 187 5.12 13.08 2.56
C GLY A 187 5.20 14.09 1.40
N ARG A 188 4.25 15.02 1.37
CA ARG A 188 4.25 16.09 0.35
C ARG A 188 5.42 17.04 0.55
N LEU A 189 6.02 17.44 -0.55
CA LEU A 189 7.15 18.38 -0.63
C LEU A 189 6.76 19.62 -1.43
N ASP A 190 7.22 20.76 -0.97
CA ASP A 190 7.17 22.00 -1.74
C ASP A 190 8.03 21.89 -3.00
N ALA A 191 7.68 22.65 -4.03
CA ALA A 191 8.32 22.57 -5.33
C ALA A 191 9.86 22.77 -5.25
N GLY A 192 10.33 23.71 -4.43
CA GLY A 192 11.76 24.01 -4.27
C GLY A 192 12.56 22.91 -3.57
N ARG A 193 11.90 22.08 -2.73
CA ARG A 193 12.55 20.97 -2.02
C ARG A 193 12.47 19.64 -2.76
N ARG A 194 11.52 19.55 -3.68
CA ARG A 194 11.20 18.26 -4.32
C ARG A 194 12.35 17.71 -5.16
N GLU A 195 12.94 18.54 -6.01
CA GLU A 195 13.96 18.08 -6.94
C GLU A 195 15.25 17.59 -6.25
N PRO A 196 15.82 18.30 -5.26
CA PRO A 196 16.97 17.77 -4.52
C PRO A 196 16.69 16.44 -3.81
N VAL A 197 15.51 16.30 -3.18
CA VAL A 197 15.12 15.05 -2.50
C VAL A 197 14.88 13.93 -3.50
N LEU A 198 14.27 14.23 -4.64
CA LEU A 198 14.02 13.25 -5.71
C LEU A 198 15.35 12.74 -6.30
N THR A 199 16.30 13.62 -6.56
CA THR A 199 17.65 13.23 -7.05
C THR A 199 18.34 12.31 -6.05
N MET A 200 18.41 12.68 -4.79
CA MET A 200 19.00 11.86 -3.73
C MET A 200 18.34 10.46 -3.66
N LEU A 201 17.03 10.39 -3.73
CA LEU A 201 16.31 9.11 -3.68
C LEU A 201 16.51 8.27 -4.95
N ARG A 202 16.62 8.89 -6.13
CA ARG A 202 16.95 8.21 -7.39
C ARG A 202 18.35 7.61 -7.36
N ASP A 203 19.34 8.35 -6.87
CA ASP A 203 20.71 7.87 -6.73
C ASP A 203 20.79 6.66 -5.80
N ARG A 204 20.12 6.73 -4.65
CA ARG A 204 20.04 5.61 -3.71
C ARG A 204 19.29 4.41 -4.28
N PHE A 205 18.21 4.64 -5.03
CA PHE A 205 17.46 3.58 -5.66
C PHE A 205 18.26 2.92 -6.79
N SER A 206 19.00 3.68 -7.55
CA SER A 206 19.87 3.14 -8.63
C SER A 206 20.97 2.23 -8.08
N ALA A 207 21.46 2.52 -6.86
CA ALA A 207 22.49 1.71 -6.21
C ALA A 207 22.04 0.29 -5.83
N ILE A 208 20.73 0.03 -5.72
CA ILE A 208 20.23 -1.34 -5.51
C ILE A 208 20.13 -2.16 -6.79
N GLY A 209 20.36 -1.56 -7.97
CA GLY A 209 20.44 -2.25 -9.24
C GLY A 209 19.14 -2.93 -9.71
N LEU A 210 18.00 -2.53 -9.17
CA LEU A 210 16.70 -3.16 -9.46
C LEU A 210 16.14 -2.66 -10.79
N THR A 211 16.22 -3.48 -11.83
CA THR A 211 15.72 -3.15 -13.18
C THR A 211 14.30 -3.62 -13.44
N THR A 212 13.88 -4.69 -12.77
CA THR A 212 12.54 -5.26 -12.89
C THR A 212 11.98 -5.62 -11.52
N LEU A 213 10.67 -5.48 -11.34
CA LEU A 213 9.96 -5.81 -10.10
C LEU A 213 8.72 -6.61 -10.42
N ALA A 214 8.69 -7.86 -9.97
CA ALA A 214 7.49 -8.68 -10.02
C ALA A 214 6.54 -8.29 -8.86
N ILE A 215 5.28 -8.04 -9.19
CA ILE A 215 4.25 -7.78 -8.19
C ILE A 215 3.62 -9.14 -7.84
N ASP A 216 4.41 -9.96 -7.17
CA ASP A 216 4.16 -11.38 -6.96
C ASP A 216 3.65 -11.72 -5.55
N ARG A 217 3.21 -10.72 -4.78
CA ARG A 217 2.88 -10.92 -3.37
C ARG A 217 1.76 -10.01 -2.91
N ILE A 218 0.90 -10.53 -2.04
CA ILE A 218 -0.04 -9.74 -1.25
C ILE A 218 0.23 -9.95 0.23
N ALA A 219 -0.09 -8.95 1.02
CA ALA A 219 0.03 -8.99 2.48
C ALA A 219 -1.18 -8.33 3.13
N VAL A 220 -1.64 -8.91 4.24
CA VAL A 220 -2.62 -8.28 5.13
C VAL A 220 -1.89 -7.48 6.18
N PHE A 221 -2.19 -6.21 6.24
CA PHE A 221 -1.74 -5.31 7.29
C PHE A 221 -2.88 -5.01 8.26
N ARG A 222 -2.55 -4.88 9.53
CA ARG A 222 -3.49 -4.50 10.59
C ARG A 222 -3.00 -3.26 11.32
N GLN A 223 -3.93 -2.38 11.62
CA GLN A 223 -3.75 -1.27 12.53
C GLN A 223 -4.72 -1.43 13.69
N ASN A 224 -4.22 -1.60 14.91
CA ASN A 224 -5.04 -1.92 16.07
C ASN A 224 -5.88 -0.73 16.57
N ASP A 225 -5.33 0.48 16.47
CA ASP A 225 -5.97 1.73 16.90
C ASP A 225 -5.41 2.94 16.12
N ALA A 226 -5.92 4.13 16.37
CA ALA A 226 -5.53 5.34 15.66
C ALA A 226 -4.06 5.76 15.87
N ALA A 227 -3.46 5.41 17.01
CA ALA A 227 -2.08 5.73 17.37
C ALA A 227 -1.08 4.69 16.85
N SER A 228 -1.54 3.47 16.62
CA SER A 228 -0.72 2.34 16.15
C SER A 228 -0.29 2.54 14.69
N ARG A 229 0.87 1.96 14.34
CA ARG A 229 1.27 1.79 12.95
C ARG A 229 0.60 0.54 12.36
N PHE A 230 0.51 0.50 11.03
CA PHE A 230 0.15 -0.73 10.34
C PHE A 230 1.31 -1.72 10.41
N GLN A 231 1.01 -2.98 10.73
CA GLN A 231 1.96 -4.09 10.79
C GLN A 231 1.41 -5.25 9.96
N VAL A 232 2.31 -6.00 9.32
CA VAL A 232 1.98 -7.20 8.57
C VAL A 232 1.47 -8.28 9.53
N VAL A 233 0.27 -8.81 9.24
CA VAL A 233 -0.28 -9.98 9.93
C VAL A 233 0.17 -11.26 9.23
N ASN A 234 0.09 -11.28 7.90
CA ASN A 234 0.55 -12.39 7.06
C ASN A 234 0.75 -11.91 5.63
N HIS A 235 1.51 -12.68 4.83
CA HIS A 235 1.70 -12.44 3.41
C HIS A 235 1.78 -13.75 2.63
N TRP A 236 1.40 -13.70 1.35
CA TRP A 236 1.39 -14.86 0.46
C TRP A 236 2.01 -14.49 -0.89
N LYS A 237 2.78 -15.42 -1.43
CA LYS A 237 3.22 -15.32 -2.81
C LYS A 237 2.05 -15.69 -3.73
N LEU A 238 1.84 -14.91 -4.80
CA LEU A 238 0.81 -15.19 -5.78
C LEU A 238 1.21 -16.40 -6.63
N GLY A 239 0.28 -17.34 -6.82
CA GLY A 239 0.42 -18.41 -7.77
C GLY A 239 0.50 -17.84 -9.19
N PHE A 240 1.44 -18.34 -10.00
CA PHE A 240 1.54 -17.93 -11.40
C PHE A 240 1.08 -19.04 -12.34
N GLU A 241 0.47 -18.61 -13.43
CA GLU A 241 0.10 -19.50 -14.53
C GLU A 241 1.36 -19.81 -15.34
N VAL A 242 1.78 -21.07 -15.38
CA VAL A 242 2.78 -21.52 -16.36
C VAL A 242 2.09 -21.51 -17.72
N THR A 243 2.29 -20.47 -18.51
CA THR A 243 1.90 -20.51 -19.91
C THR A 243 2.69 -21.64 -20.58
N SER A 244 2.07 -22.80 -20.75
CA SER A 244 2.61 -23.80 -21.65
C SER A 244 2.58 -23.20 -23.05
N ASP A 245 3.74 -22.79 -23.53
CA ASP A 245 3.93 -22.44 -24.94
C ASP A 245 3.58 -23.69 -25.77
N ARG A 246 2.35 -23.77 -26.27
CA ARG A 246 1.93 -24.73 -27.27
C ARG A 246 2.32 -24.18 -28.64
N SER A 247 3.61 -24.06 -28.85
CA SER A 247 4.16 -23.93 -30.18
C SER A 247 4.15 -25.34 -30.82
N ARG A 248 3.17 -25.59 -31.65
CA ARG A 248 3.25 -26.58 -32.73
C ARG A 248 2.75 -25.94 -34.04
#